data_d32f180190ff3f5507b2b0e768693a77
#
_entry.id   d32f180190ff3f5507b2b0e768693a77
#
_cell.length_a   1.000
_cell.length_b   1.000
_cell.length_c   1.000
_cell.angle_alpha   90.00
_cell.angle_beta   90.00
_cell.angle_gamma   90.00
#
_symmetry.space_group_name_H-M   'P 1'
#
loop_
_entity.id
_entity.type
_entity.pdbx_description
1 polymer ?
#
loop_
_entity_poly.entity_id
_entity_poly.type
_entity_poly.pdbx_seq_one_letter_code
_entity_poly.pdbx_strand_id
1 'polypeptide(L)'
;MGKFLNYWLTASVVLVFTAMIAISQTKTPTGKTIFRDSDGNLISNNEFVDIRMANFHYPDATLTSILNDGTVEFRLQKVPQEGTLAPEFSVRTVGGATVNSADLRGKVVVLNFWFIGCPVCRALKPQLNNFKAKFASRDDIVFLAVTFDPAGEVEKYLKKEPFDYLQAADAGPALKKFVVGGYPKNIVISKTGEIIYWRSNVRAWDKFESVVRAELVR
;
A
#
# COMPACT_ATOMS: atom_id res chain seq x y z
N MET A 1 85.94 51.84 -9.92
CA MET A 1 84.81 51.81 -8.97
C MET A 1 83.59 51.44 -9.77
N GLY A 2 83.25 50.17 -9.83
CA GLY A 2 82.09 49.65 -10.56
C GLY A 2 81.40 48.60 -9.69
N LYS A 3 80.15 48.86 -9.32
CA LYS A 3 79.33 47.94 -8.55
C LYS A 3 78.63 46.98 -9.49
N PHE A 4 78.97 45.69 -9.39
CA PHE A 4 78.26 44.62 -10.06
C PHE A 4 76.97 44.36 -9.28
N LEU A 5 75.82 44.46 -9.98
CA LEU A 5 74.54 44.15 -9.46
C LEU A 5 74.11 42.73 -9.94
N ASN A 6 74.13 41.77 -9.02
CA ASN A 6 73.75 40.41 -9.29
C ASN A 6 72.16 40.31 -9.33
N TYR A 7 71.64 40.03 -10.49
CA TYR A 7 70.24 39.65 -10.64
C TYR A 7 70.07 38.14 -10.43
N TRP A 8 69.44 37.77 -9.33
CA TRP A 8 68.94 36.41 -9.10
C TRP A 8 67.63 36.24 -9.85
N LEU A 9 67.62 35.40 -10.87
CA LEU A 9 66.39 34.92 -11.53
C LEU A 9 65.72 33.83 -10.64
N THR A 10 64.69 34.21 -9.93
CA THR A 10 63.83 33.23 -9.27
C THR A 10 62.81 32.68 -10.28
N ALA A 11 63.06 31.45 -10.71
CA ALA A 11 62.07 30.71 -11.52
C ALA A 11 60.89 30.34 -10.63
N SER A 12 59.82 31.07 -10.78
CA SER A 12 58.50 30.70 -10.16
C SER A 12 57.90 29.52 -10.91
N VAL A 13 57.97 28.35 -10.33
CA VAL A 13 57.23 27.17 -10.80
C VAL A 13 55.76 27.37 -10.45
N VAL A 14 54.94 27.74 -11.45
CA VAL A 14 53.47 27.76 -11.32
C VAL A 14 52.98 26.34 -11.43
N LEU A 15 52.69 25.74 -10.28
CA LEU A 15 51.95 24.46 -10.20
C LEU A 15 50.50 24.73 -10.56
N VAL A 16 50.12 24.43 -11.81
CA VAL A 16 48.73 24.42 -12.24
C VAL A 16 48.09 23.16 -11.67
N PHE A 17 47.40 23.32 -10.54
CA PHE A 17 46.45 22.29 -10.06
C PHE A 17 45.27 22.24 -11.01
N THR A 18 45.26 21.32 -11.96
CA THR A 18 44.08 20.92 -12.70
C THR A 18 43.20 20.11 -11.74
N ALA A 19 42.30 20.81 -11.02
CA ALA A 19 41.20 20.16 -10.33
C ALA A 19 40.34 19.50 -11.40
N MET A 20 40.46 18.18 -11.55
CA MET A 20 39.46 17.38 -12.26
C MET A 20 38.13 17.49 -11.48
N ILE A 21 37.28 18.42 -11.88
CA ILE A 21 35.89 18.45 -11.48
C ILE A 21 35.28 17.21 -12.13
N ALA A 22 35.11 16.15 -11.34
CA ALA A 22 34.29 15.02 -11.74
C ALA A 22 32.86 15.57 -11.91
N ILE A 23 32.51 15.92 -13.16
CA ILE A 23 31.14 16.24 -13.53
C ILE A 23 30.42 14.94 -13.35
N SER A 24 29.72 14.81 -12.21
CA SER A 24 28.72 13.76 -12.01
C SER A 24 27.73 13.91 -13.15
N GLN A 25 27.79 13.01 -14.13
CA GLN A 25 26.83 13.00 -15.23
C GLN A 25 25.45 12.77 -14.64
N THR A 26 24.68 13.83 -14.48
CA THR A 26 23.27 13.73 -14.13
C THR A 26 22.58 13.03 -15.28
N LYS A 27 22.19 11.78 -15.05
CA LYS A 27 21.45 10.97 -16.02
C LYS A 27 20.18 11.69 -16.40
N THR A 28 20.02 12.03 -17.67
CA THR A 28 18.80 12.69 -18.17
C THR A 28 17.69 11.66 -18.29
N PRO A 29 16.47 11.92 -17.75
CA PRO A 29 15.35 11.03 -17.93
C PRO A 29 14.98 10.86 -19.41
N THR A 30 14.75 9.63 -19.86
CA THR A 30 14.31 9.31 -21.24
C THR A 30 12.80 9.44 -21.45
N GLY A 31 12.05 9.81 -20.41
CA GLY A 31 10.59 9.80 -20.41
C GLY A 31 9.97 8.42 -20.10
N LYS A 32 10.76 7.34 -20.09
CA LYS A 32 10.28 6.02 -19.65
C LYS A 32 10.26 5.95 -18.12
N THR A 33 9.17 5.44 -17.57
CA THR A 33 8.99 5.24 -16.13
C THR A 33 8.61 3.80 -15.85
N ILE A 34 9.22 3.20 -14.84
CA ILE A 34 8.90 1.87 -14.33
C ILE A 34 8.66 1.90 -12.84
N PHE A 35 7.82 0.98 -12.38
CA PHE A 35 7.47 0.83 -10.97
C PHE A 35 7.87 -0.56 -10.48
N ARG A 36 8.45 -0.61 -9.26
CA ARG A 36 8.79 -1.86 -8.58
C ARG A 36 8.21 -1.91 -7.18
N ASP A 37 7.84 -3.12 -6.76
CA ASP A 37 7.52 -3.39 -5.36
C ASP A 37 8.79 -3.46 -4.48
N SER A 38 8.62 -3.77 -3.20
CA SER A 38 9.72 -3.92 -2.24
C SER A 38 10.69 -5.05 -2.59
N ASP A 39 10.20 -6.09 -3.26
CA ASP A 39 10.99 -7.26 -3.64
C ASP A 39 11.71 -7.07 -5.00
N GLY A 40 11.47 -5.91 -5.65
CA GLY A 40 12.08 -5.55 -6.93
C GLY A 40 11.31 -6.04 -8.16
N ASN A 41 10.13 -6.62 -8.01
CA ASN A 41 9.30 -7.05 -9.14
C ASN A 41 8.71 -5.84 -9.85
N LEU A 42 8.59 -5.91 -11.18
CA LEU A 42 7.86 -4.92 -11.96
C LEU A 42 6.36 -4.99 -11.62
N ILE A 43 5.77 -3.83 -11.36
CA ILE A 43 4.35 -3.70 -11.06
C ILE A 43 3.68 -2.68 -11.97
N SER A 44 2.35 -2.77 -12.08
CA SER A 44 1.56 -1.80 -12.85
C SER A 44 1.48 -0.45 -12.13
N ASN A 45 1.15 0.61 -12.88
CA ASN A 45 0.89 1.93 -12.29
C ASN A 45 -0.25 1.88 -11.25
N ASN A 46 -1.31 1.11 -11.50
CA ASN A 46 -2.43 0.97 -10.56
C ASN A 46 -1.98 0.30 -9.25
N GLU A 47 -1.20 -0.75 -9.34
CA GLU A 47 -0.64 -1.43 -8.16
C GLU A 47 0.33 -0.51 -7.40
N PHE A 48 1.18 0.24 -8.11
CA PHE A 48 2.05 1.24 -7.50
C PHE A 48 1.24 2.26 -6.68
N VAL A 49 0.19 2.82 -7.26
CA VAL A 49 -0.66 3.80 -6.58
C VAL A 49 -1.35 3.17 -5.36
N ASP A 50 -1.86 1.95 -5.46
CA ASP A 50 -2.53 1.26 -4.37
C ASP A 50 -1.56 1.02 -3.18
N ILE A 51 -0.33 0.59 -3.44
CA ILE A 51 0.71 0.39 -2.42
C ILE A 51 1.14 1.74 -1.84
N ARG A 52 1.39 2.75 -2.69
CA ARG A 52 1.82 4.08 -2.25
C ARG A 52 0.78 4.76 -1.36
N MET A 53 -0.50 4.63 -1.69
CA MET A 53 -1.59 5.15 -0.88
C MET A 53 -1.79 4.38 0.44
N ALA A 54 -1.45 3.10 0.49
CA ALA A 54 -1.43 2.35 1.74
C ALA A 54 -0.36 2.88 2.71
N ASN A 55 0.75 3.39 2.17
CA ASN A 55 1.93 3.86 2.86
C ASN A 55 2.08 5.39 2.88
N PHE A 56 1.02 6.17 2.58
CA PHE A 56 1.16 7.61 2.36
C PHE A 56 1.67 8.39 3.59
N HIS A 57 1.50 7.85 4.80
CA HIS A 57 2.01 8.43 6.05
C HIS A 57 3.54 8.25 6.23
N TYR A 58 4.18 7.41 5.41
CA TYR A 58 5.61 7.16 5.49
C TYR A 58 6.32 7.95 4.38
N PRO A 59 7.10 9.01 4.70
CA PRO A 59 7.73 9.87 3.69
C PRO A 59 8.69 9.09 2.78
N ASP A 60 9.40 8.11 3.33
CA ASP A 60 10.40 7.32 2.61
C ASP A 60 9.82 6.06 1.93
N ALA A 61 8.48 6.01 1.78
CA ALA A 61 7.82 4.83 1.20
C ALA A 61 8.17 4.57 -0.28
N THR A 62 8.85 5.51 -0.94
CA THR A 62 9.22 5.40 -2.36
C THR A 62 10.66 5.87 -2.57
N LEU A 63 11.49 5.01 -3.13
CA LEU A 63 12.82 5.36 -3.62
C LEU A 63 12.74 5.66 -5.10
N THR A 64 13.42 6.74 -5.53
CA THR A 64 13.48 7.14 -6.94
C THR A 64 14.93 7.06 -7.42
N SER A 65 15.13 6.43 -8.57
CA SER A 65 16.44 6.35 -9.23
C SER A 65 16.32 6.57 -10.74
N ILE A 66 17.41 7.02 -11.36
CA ILE A 66 17.53 7.09 -12.81
C ILE A 66 18.53 6.03 -13.25
N LEU A 67 18.08 5.09 -14.06
CA LEU A 67 18.89 3.99 -14.57
C LEU A 67 19.87 4.49 -15.64
N ASN A 68 20.81 3.61 -16.06
CA ASN A 68 21.86 3.98 -17.03
C ASN A 68 21.32 4.38 -18.40
N ASP A 69 20.15 3.85 -18.77
CA ASP A 69 19.44 4.17 -20.02
C ASP A 69 18.51 5.40 -19.91
N GLY A 70 18.54 6.11 -18.77
CA GLY A 70 17.69 7.27 -18.50
C GLY A 70 16.26 6.92 -18.06
N THR A 71 15.92 5.64 -17.86
CA THR A 71 14.62 5.22 -17.30
C THR A 71 14.50 5.70 -15.85
N VAL A 72 13.36 6.29 -15.49
CA VAL A 72 13.05 6.63 -14.10
C VAL A 72 12.43 5.40 -13.43
N GLU A 73 13.08 4.90 -12.39
CA GLU A 73 12.57 3.79 -11.56
C GLU A 73 12.03 4.33 -10.24
N PHE A 74 10.79 3.96 -9.92
CA PHE A 74 10.20 4.14 -8.59
C PHE A 74 10.10 2.77 -7.92
N ARG A 75 10.77 2.60 -6.77
CA ARG A 75 10.70 1.40 -5.95
C ARG A 75 10.00 1.69 -4.64
N LEU A 76 8.98 0.90 -4.33
CA LEU A 76 8.23 1.01 -3.09
C LEU A 76 8.92 0.28 -1.94
N GLN A 77 8.74 0.81 -0.73
CA GLN A 77 9.02 0.11 0.52
C GLN A 77 7.90 -0.89 0.83
N LYS A 78 8.21 -1.91 1.63
CA LYS A 78 7.23 -2.89 2.10
C LYS A 78 6.13 -2.19 2.91
N VAL A 79 4.88 -2.61 2.72
CA VAL A 79 3.76 -2.20 3.57
C VAL A 79 3.96 -2.83 4.96
N PRO A 80 4.13 -2.04 6.04
CA PRO A 80 4.53 -2.57 7.35
C PRO A 80 3.57 -3.61 7.93
N GLN A 81 2.29 -3.54 7.56
CA GLN A 81 1.26 -4.47 8.04
C GLN A 81 1.31 -5.82 7.34
N GLU A 82 1.82 -5.88 6.11
CA GLU A 82 1.90 -7.13 5.34
C GLU A 82 3.00 -8.04 5.87
N GLY A 83 2.67 -9.31 6.05
CA GLY A 83 3.53 -10.32 6.67
C GLY A 83 3.41 -10.37 8.20
N THR A 84 2.51 -9.59 8.82
CA THR A 84 2.26 -9.65 10.26
C THR A 84 0.96 -10.39 10.56
N LEU A 85 0.85 -10.97 11.74
CA LEU A 85 -0.41 -11.54 12.20
C LEU A 85 -1.46 -10.42 12.37
N ALA A 86 -2.66 -10.66 11.89
CA ALA A 86 -3.79 -9.78 12.13
C ALA A 86 -4.09 -9.73 13.64
N PRO A 87 -4.39 -8.55 14.20
CA PRO A 87 -4.79 -8.45 15.60
C PRO A 87 -6.08 -9.23 15.84
N GLU A 88 -6.19 -9.86 17.01
CA GLU A 88 -7.43 -10.53 17.41
C GLU A 88 -8.56 -9.54 17.54
N PHE A 89 -9.71 -9.88 16.98
CA PHE A 89 -10.92 -9.04 17.05
C PHE A 89 -12.17 -9.88 17.31
N SER A 90 -13.14 -9.21 17.90
CA SER A 90 -14.53 -9.68 18.01
C SER A 90 -15.42 -8.53 17.59
N VAL A 91 -16.36 -8.78 16.68
CA VAL A 91 -17.31 -7.77 16.17
C VAL A 91 -18.71 -8.34 16.13
N ARG A 92 -19.70 -7.46 16.33
CA ARG A 92 -21.10 -7.82 16.21
C ARG A 92 -21.63 -7.42 14.83
N THR A 93 -22.27 -8.36 14.17
CA THR A 93 -22.91 -8.06 12.88
C THR A 93 -24.23 -7.31 13.08
N VAL A 94 -24.66 -6.62 12.04
CA VAL A 94 -25.97 -5.95 11.98
C VAL A 94 -27.11 -6.95 12.25
N GLY A 95 -26.97 -8.20 11.81
CA GLY A 95 -27.91 -9.28 12.11
C GLY A 95 -27.82 -9.87 13.53
N GLY A 96 -26.97 -9.31 14.40
CA GLY A 96 -26.84 -9.67 15.82
C GLY A 96 -25.87 -10.80 16.13
N ALA A 97 -25.31 -11.51 15.14
CA ALA A 97 -24.32 -12.55 15.37
C ALA A 97 -22.95 -11.94 15.75
N THR A 98 -22.19 -12.67 16.56
CA THR A 98 -20.80 -12.32 16.87
C THR A 98 -19.85 -13.05 15.92
N VAL A 99 -18.85 -12.34 15.41
CA VAL A 99 -17.75 -12.88 14.59
C VAL A 99 -16.46 -12.66 15.35
N ASN A 100 -15.78 -13.74 15.70
CA ASN A 100 -14.45 -13.70 16.33
C ASN A 100 -13.38 -14.07 15.31
N SER A 101 -12.23 -13.41 15.35
CA SER A 101 -11.12 -13.72 14.45
C SER A 101 -10.60 -15.18 14.61
N ALA A 102 -10.73 -15.75 15.80
CA ALA A 102 -10.39 -17.15 16.07
C ALA A 102 -11.25 -18.13 15.24
N ASP A 103 -12.55 -17.84 15.07
CA ASP A 103 -13.51 -18.67 14.34
C ASP A 103 -13.28 -18.60 12.80
N LEU A 104 -12.43 -17.67 12.36
CA LEU A 104 -12.09 -17.46 10.95
C LEU A 104 -10.79 -18.16 10.54
N ARG A 105 -10.10 -18.83 11.46
CA ARG A 105 -8.89 -19.62 11.12
C ARG A 105 -9.24 -20.72 10.11
N GLY A 106 -8.34 -20.96 9.17
CA GLY A 106 -8.58 -21.87 8.05
C GLY A 106 -9.37 -21.28 6.89
N LYS A 107 -9.91 -20.05 7.04
CA LYS A 107 -10.59 -19.34 5.97
C LYS A 107 -9.77 -18.13 5.50
N VAL A 108 -9.88 -17.79 4.23
CA VAL A 108 -9.42 -16.50 3.73
C VAL A 108 -10.41 -15.42 4.17
N VAL A 109 -9.92 -14.32 4.75
CA VAL A 109 -10.80 -13.25 5.20
C VAL A 109 -10.51 -11.97 4.40
N VAL A 110 -11.52 -11.47 3.72
CA VAL A 110 -11.50 -10.18 3.02
C VAL A 110 -12.21 -9.16 3.89
N LEU A 111 -11.43 -8.28 4.53
CA LEU A 111 -11.96 -7.18 5.35
C LEU A 111 -12.06 -5.91 4.52
N ASN A 112 -13.15 -5.18 4.71
CA ASN A 112 -13.28 -3.80 4.26
C ASN A 112 -13.65 -2.91 5.44
N PHE A 113 -12.81 -1.94 5.76
CA PHE A 113 -13.12 -0.90 6.75
C PHE A 113 -13.69 0.31 6.04
N TRP A 114 -14.86 0.77 6.50
CA TRP A 114 -15.63 1.82 5.86
C TRP A 114 -16.44 2.63 6.88
N PHE A 115 -17.12 3.68 6.44
CA PHE A 115 -18.15 4.37 7.20
C PHE A 115 -19.18 5.03 6.26
N ILE A 116 -20.36 5.35 6.78
CA ILE A 116 -21.51 5.83 5.99
C ILE A 116 -21.18 7.13 5.24
N GLY A 117 -20.50 8.07 5.88
CA GLY A 117 -20.13 9.36 5.31
C GLY A 117 -18.91 9.35 4.36
N CYS A 118 -18.35 8.18 4.01
CA CYS A 118 -17.12 8.06 3.22
C CYS A 118 -17.43 8.02 1.70
N PRO A 119 -17.16 9.08 0.92
CA PRO A 119 -17.48 9.09 -0.53
C PRO A 119 -16.70 8.05 -1.32
N VAL A 120 -15.42 7.84 -0.99
CA VAL A 120 -14.56 6.85 -1.67
C VAL A 120 -15.02 5.43 -1.36
N CYS A 121 -15.46 5.15 -0.12
CA CYS A 121 -16.03 3.87 0.25
C CYS A 121 -17.30 3.58 -0.56
N ARG A 122 -18.17 4.59 -0.70
CA ARG A 122 -19.40 4.50 -1.49
C ARG A 122 -19.11 4.18 -2.95
N ALA A 123 -18.16 4.87 -3.56
CA ALA A 123 -17.77 4.65 -4.96
C ALA A 123 -17.17 3.26 -5.20
N LEU A 124 -16.54 2.65 -4.19
CA LEU A 124 -15.88 1.34 -4.30
C LEU A 124 -16.86 0.16 -4.11
N LYS A 125 -17.99 0.34 -3.40
CA LYS A 125 -18.93 -0.74 -3.04
C LYS A 125 -19.43 -1.59 -4.22
N PRO A 126 -19.85 -1.03 -5.37
CA PRO A 126 -20.30 -1.85 -6.49
C PRO A 126 -19.23 -2.84 -6.98
N GLN A 127 -17.97 -2.40 -7.01
CA GLN A 127 -16.85 -3.24 -7.41
C GLN A 127 -16.54 -4.32 -6.36
N LEU A 128 -16.65 -4.00 -5.07
CA LEU A 128 -16.51 -4.97 -3.98
C LEU A 128 -17.63 -6.02 -4.00
N ASN A 129 -18.87 -5.62 -4.29
CA ASN A 129 -19.98 -6.57 -4.46
C ASN A 129 -19.73 -7.50 -5.65
N ASN A 130 -19.33 -6.96 -6.80
CA ASN A 130 -18.96 -7.75 -7.97
C ASN A 130 -17.78 -8.69 -7.67
N PHE A 131 -16.81 -8.22 -6.89
CA PHE A 131 -15.68 -9.04 -6.48
C PHE A 131 -16.13 -10.22 -5.60
N LYS A 132 -16.97 -9.96 -4.58
CA LYS A 132 -17.53 -11.03 -3.73
C LYS A 132 -18.32 -12.06 -4.54
N ALA A 133 -19.10 -11.62 -5.52
CA ALA A 133 -19.91 -12.51 -6.36
C ALA A 133 -19.09 -13.58 -7.09
N LYS A 134 -17.82 -13.31 -7.41
CA LYS A 134 -16.89 -14.28 -8.03
C LYS A 134 -16.56 -15.48 -7.14
N PHE A 135 -16.87 -15.40 -5.86
CA PHE A 135 -16.57 -16.42 -4.85
C PHE A 135 -17.85 -16.96 -4.17
N ALA A 136 -19.03 -16.78 -4.79
CA ALA A 136 -20.32 -17.11 -4.19
C ALA A 136 -20.50 -18.62 -3.86
N SER A 137 -19.77 -19.51 -4.56
CA SER A 137 -19.83 -20.97 -4.34
C SER A 137 -18.82 -21.49 -3.30
N ARG A 138 -18.08 -20.59 -2.62
CA ARG A 138 -17.01 -20.96 -1.69
C ARG A 138 -17.44 -20.70 -0.25
N ASP A 139 -17.11 -21.64 0.64
CA ASP A 139 -17.32 -21.57 2.09
C ASP A 139 -16.03 -21.33 2.90
N ASP A 140 -14.86 -21.39 2.22
CA ASP A 140 -13.53 -21.17 2.78
C ASP A 140 -13.03 -19.71 2.65
N ILE A 141 -13.95 -18.79 2.31
CA ILE A 141 -13.69 -17.34 2.26
C ILE A 141 -14.80 -16.58 2.97
N VAL A 142 -14.40 -15.56 3.73
CA VAL A 142 -15.33 -14.65 4.43
C VAL A 142 -15.12 -13.23 3.97
N PHE A 143 -16.19 -12.56 3.56
CA PHE A 143 -16.21 -11.14 3.23
C PHE A 143 -16.87 -10.36 4.36
N LEU A 144 -16.10 -9.52 5.07
CA LEU A 144 -16.56 -8.79 6.26
C LEU A 144 -16.29 -7.30 6.10
N ALA A 145 -17.35 -6.50 6.14
CA ALA A 145 -17.28 -5.04 6.17
C ALA A 145 -17.48 -4.55 7.60
N VAL A 146 -16.57 -3.70 8.07
CA VAL A 146 -16.50 -3.27 9.47
C VAL A 146 -16.57 -1.76 9.53
N THR A 147 -17.50 -1.23 10.33
CA THR A 147 -17.66 0.20 10.55
C THR A 147 -17.82 0.53 12.04
N PHE A 148 -17.48 1.75 12.40
CA PHE A 148 -17.78 2.32 13.72
C PHE A 148 -19.19 2.90 13.81
N ASP A 149 -19.88 3.05 12.67
CA ASP A 149 -21.25 3.57 12.64
C ASP A 149 -22.20 2.68 13.44
N PRO A 150 -23.26 3.27 14.06
CA PRO A 150 -24.25 2.51 14.81
C PRO A 150 -25.02 1.52 13.93
N ALA A 151 -25.32 0.33 14.46
CA ALA A 151 -26.00 -0.73 13.71
C ALA A 151 -27.32 -0.28 13.06
N GLY A 152 -28.15 0.48 13.78
CA GLY A 152 -29.42 0.97 13.23
C GLY A 152 -29.27 1.98 12.09
N GLU A 153 -28.17 2.73 12.04
CA GLU A 153 -27.85 3.63 10.92
C GLU A 153 -27.33 2.83 9.72
N VAL A 154 -26.49 1.84 9.97
CA VAL A 154 -25.99 0.93 8.93
C VAL A 154 -27.15 0.18 8.27
N GLU A 155 -28.11 -0.34 9.04
CA GLU A 155 -29.30 -1.00 8.48
C GLU A 155 -30.10 -0.08 7.55
N LYS A 156 -30.37 1.16 7.99
CA LYS A 156 -31.08 2.16 7.17
C LYS A 156 -30.33 2.50 5.89
N TYR A 157 -29.01 2.61 6.00
CA TYR A 157 -28.15 2.92 4.87
C TYR A 157 -28.12 1.79 3.83
N LEU A 158 -27.98 0.53 4.27
CA LEU A 158 -27.90 -0.64 3.41
C LEU A 158 -29.19 -0.91 2.61
N LYS A 159 -30.35 -0.46 3.12
CA LYS A 159 -31.62 -0.51 2.37
C LYS A 159 -31.59 0.37 1.12
N LYS A 160 -30.80 1.45 1.12
CA LYS A 160 -30.68 2.39 0.00
C LYS A 160 -29.49 2.09 -0.90
N GLU A 161 -28.41 1.63 -0.30
CA GLU A 161 -27.13 1.37 -0.96
C GLU A 161 -26.56 0.02 -0.52
N PRO A 162 -26.95 -1.08 -1.20
CA PRO A 162 -26.54 -2.43 -0.83
C PRO A 162 -25.02 -2.61 -0.79
N PHE A 163 -24.54 -3.31 0.24
CA PHE A 163 -23.15 -3.76 0.36
C PHE A 163 -23.18 -5.21 0.85
N ASP A 164 -22.87 -6.14 -0.05
CA ASP A 164 -23.14 -7.57 0.10
C ASP A 164 -22.20 -8.30 1.07
N TYR A 165 -21.16 -7.64 1.59
CA TYR A 165 -20.32 -8.19 2.65
C TYR A 165 -21.13 -8.38 3.94
N LEU A 166 -20.71 -9.32 4.78
CA LEU A 166 -21.24 -9.42 6.14
C LEU A 166 -20.91 -8.11 6.88
N GLN A 167 -21.91 -7.43 7.39
CA GLN A 167 -21.75 -6.10 7.98
C GLN A 167 -21.58 -6.19 9.49
N ALA A 168 -20.47 -5.64 10.01
CA ALA A 168 -20.22 -5.45 11.42
C ALA A 168 -20.25 -3.94 11.74
N ALA A 169 -21.11 -3.57 12.70
CA ALA A 169 -21.34 -2.20 13.14
C ALA A 169 -20.86 -1.99 14.57
N ASP A 170 -20.87 -0.73 15.05
CA ASP A 170 -20.39 -0.37 16.41
C ASP A 170 -18.98 -0.90 16.72
N ALA A 171 -18.15 -1.14 15.69
CA ALA A 171 -16.90 -1.87 15.79
C ALA A 171 -15.66 -0.99 16.02
N GLY A 172 -15.83 0.21 16.60
CA GLY A 172 -14.73 1.13 16.91
C GLY A 172 -13.54 0.49 17.64
N PRO A 173 -13.75 -0.34 18.67
CA PRO A 173 -12.64 -1.04 19.35
C PRO A 173 -11.83 -1.97 18.44
N ALA A 174 -12.47 -2.69 17.53
CA ALA A 174 -11.79 -3.57 16.56
C ALA A 174 -10.97 -2.76 15.56
N LEU A 175 -11.53 -1.67 15.02
CA LEU A 175 -10.84 -0.76 14.10
C LEU A 175 -9.57 -0.15 14.71
N LYS A 176 -9.61 0.21 16.00
CA LYS A 176 -8.43 0.73 16.72
C LYS A 176 -7.28 -0.28 16.78
N LYS A 177 -7.58 -1.58 16.92
CA LYS A 177 -6.54 -2.63 16.94
C LYS A 177 -5.78 -2.74 15.62
N PHE A 178 -6.45 -2.48 14.49
CA PHE A 178 -5.82 -2.47 13.17
C PHE A 178 -5.05 -1.19 12.86
N VAL A 179 -5.11 -0.16 13.72
CA VAL A 179 -4.44 1.14 13.52
C VAL A 179 -4.76 1.72 12.13
N VAL A 180 -6.04 1.78 11.80
CA VAL A 180 -6.51 2.24 10.49
C VAL A 180 -6.34 3.76 10.39
N GLY A 181 -5.38 4.21 9.60
CA GLY A 181 -5.06 5.64 9.39
C GLY A 181 -5.93 6.33 8.32
N GLY A 182 -6.95 5.65 7.76
CA GLY A 182 -7.83 6.22 6.74
C GLY A 182 -8.74 5.19 6.10
N TYR A 183 -9.81 5.68 5.46
CA TYR A 183 -10.85 4.87 4.84
C TYR A 183 -10.98 5.15 3.34
N PRO A 184 -11.41 4.14 2.52
CA PRO A 184 -11.58 2.75 2.94
C PRO A 184 -10.26 2.08 3.27
N LYS A 185 -10.32 0.86 3.88
CA LYS A 185 -9.17 -0.02 3.99
C LYS A 185 -9.61 -1.42 3.56
N ASN A 186 -8.89 -1.99 2.61
CA ASN A 186 -9.12 -3.34 2.09
C ASN A 186 -7.96 -4.23 2.52
N ILE A 187 -8.28 -5.32 3.21
CA ILE A 187 -7.30 -6.21 3.82
C ILE A 187 -7.64 -7.64 3.44
N VAL A 188 -6.64 -8.44 3.12
CA VAL A 188 -6.79 -9.90 3.03
C VAL A 188 -5.98 -10.54 4.14
N ILE A 189 -6.64 -11.40 4.91
CA ILE A 189 -6.01 -12.21 5.95
C ILE A 189 -5.98 -13.65 5.44
N SER A 190 -4.83 -14.28 5.53
CA SER A 190 -4.59 -15.67 5.14
C SER A 190 -5.32 -16.68 6.03
N LYS A 191 -5.39 -17.93 5.61
CA LYS A 191 -5.92 -19.05 6.42
C LYS A 191 -5.18 -19.20 7.75
N THR A 192 -3.90 -18.81 7.82
CA THR A 192 -3.10 -18.79 9.05
C THR A 192 -3.26 -17.54 9.90
N GLY A 193 -4.01 -16.53 9.41
CA GLY A 193 -4.26 -15.28 10.12
C GLY A 193 -3.25 -14.18 9.87
N GLU A 194 -2.39 -14.31 8.87
CA GLU A 194 -1.42 -13.30 8.47
C GLU A 194 -2.06 -12.30 7.50
N ILE A 195 -1.75 -11.02 7.64
CA ILE A 195 -2.16 -9.99 6.68
C ILE A 195 -1.30 -10.12 5.43
N ILE A 196 -1.91 -10.51 4.31
CA ILE A 196 -1.23 -10.71 3.03
C ILE A 196 -1.56 -9.62 1.99
N TYR A 197 -2.45 -8.71 2.34
CA TYR A 197 -2.81 -7.55 1.51
C TYR A 197 -3.36 -6.43 2.37
N TRP A 198 -2.87 -5.19 2.16
CA TRP A 198 -3.29 -4.01 2.91
C TRP A 198 -3.29 -2.78 2.01
N ARG A 199 -4.47 -2.30 1.58
CA ARG A 199 -4.59 -1.14 0.67
C ARG A 199 -5.72 -0.21 1.10
N SER A 200 -5.52 1.09 0.85
CA SER A 200 -6.58 2.10 1.10
C SER A 200 -7.64 2.07 0.01
N ASN A 201 -7.24 1.84 -1.24
CA ASN A 201 -8.14 1.69 -2.37
C ASN A 201 -7.73 0.45 -3.16
N VAL A 202 -8.53 0.03 -4.12
CA VAL A 202 -8.22 -1.06 -5.05
C VAL A 202 -8.40 -0.53 -6.46
N ARG A 203 -7.30 -0.36 -7.18
CA ARG A 203 -7.23 0.00 -8.60
C ARG A 203 -6.73 -1.18 -9.43
N ALA A 204 -5.78 -1.94 -8.87
CA ALA A 204 -5.27 -3.18 -9.42
C ALA A 204 -6.14 -4.37 -8.99
N TRP A 205 -7.35 -4.46 -9.54
CA TRP A 205 -8.33 -5.51 -9.20
C TRP A 205 -7.83 -6.92 -9.55
N ASP A 206 -7.08 -7.06 -10.62
CA ASP A 206 -6.42 -8.28 -11.04
C ASP A 206 -5.42 -8.77 -9.97
N LYS A 207 -4.64 -7.86 -9.41
CA LYS A 207 -3.73 -8.17 -8.30
C LYS A 207 -4.48 -8.56 -7.04
N PHE A 208 -5.52 -7.80 -6.67
CA PHE A 208 -6.34 -8.12 -5.49
C PHE A 208 -6.97 -9.51 -5.62
N GLU A 209 -7.54 -9.82 -6.80
CA GLU A 209 -8.11 -11.14 -7.08
C GLU A 209 -7.04 -12.24 -7.06
N SER A 210 -5.86 -12.00 -7.64
CA SER A 210 -4.78 -12.99 -7.67
C SER A 210 -4.29 -13.35 -6.26
N VAL A 211 -4.18 -12.38 -5.35
CA VAL A 211 -3.80 -12.63 -3.94
C VAL A 211 -4.83 -13.52 -3.25
N VAL A 212 -6.13 -13.21 -3.39
CA VAL A 212 -7.19 -14.01 -2.79
C VAL A 212 -7.21 -15.44 -3.36
N ARG A 213 -7.13 -15.58 -4.69
CA ARG A 213 -7.14 -16.90 -5.33
C ARG A 213 -5.92 -17.74 -4.98
N ALA A 214 -4.73 -17.12 -4.93
CA ALA A 214 -3.51 -17.82 -4.53
C ALA A 214 -3.60 -18.38 -3.11
N GLU A 215 -4.20 -17.63 -2.17
CA GLU A 215 -4.39 -18.10 -0.80
C GLU A 215 -5.46 -19.18 -0.67
N LEU A 216 -6.49 -19.14 -1.51
CA LEU A 216 -7.56 -20.16 -1.50
C LEU A 216 -7.08 -21.55 -1.94
N VAL A 217 -6.00 -21.65 -2.73
CA VAL A 217 -5.44 -22.92 -3.21
C VAL A 217 -4.28 -23.47 -2.35
N ARG A 218 -3.87 -22.72 -1.35
CA ARG A 218 -2.95 -23.18 -0.30
C ARG A 218 -3.68 -24.02 0.74
#